data_69d1b2d67d255c0e273d7ed6d7b30041
#
_entry.id   69d1b2d67d255c0e273d7ed6d7b30041
#
_cell.length_a   1.000
_cell.length_b   1.000
_cell.length_c   1.000
_cell.angle_alpha   90.00
_cell.angle_beta   90.00
_cell.angle_gamma   90.00
#
_symmetry.space_group_name_H-M   'P 1'
#
loop_
_entity.id
_entity.type
_entity.pdbx_description
1 polymer ?
#
loop_
_entity_poly.entity_id
_entity_poly.type
_entity_poly.pdbx_seq_one_letter_code
_entity_poly.pdbx_strand_id
1 'polypeptide(L)'
;KALKDEICNMDVLYITFGTAWGYIDKEQKILVANCHKMPNDLFEKKISSIDQIYTIWKSLINKIKALNPSLKIVFTVSPVRHSKDGVVENNRSKARLIEVVHSFTDNNIFYFPSYELLIDHLRDYRFYKIDRVHPNQEAIEIVWEKFMNVFMSSETKDLAIEIKKIKTSLNHKAFHRDS
;
A
#
# COMPACT_ATOMS: atom_id res chain seq x y z
N LYS A 1 -9.41 20.53 7.40
CA LYS A 1 -8.71 21.02 8.62
C LYS A 1 -8.09 19.85 9.39
N ALA A 2 -8.84 18.80 9.77
CA ALA A 2 -8.33 17.66 10.54
C ALA A 2 -7.08 17.00 9.92
N LEU A 3 -7.09 16.64 8.63
CA LEU A 3 -5.96 15.99 7.97
C LEU A 3 -4.67 16.83 7.99
N LYS A 4 -4.80 18.17 7.87
CA LYS A 4 -3.65 19.06 7.93
C LYS A 4 -3.01 19.04 9.33
N ASP A 5 -3.84 19.07 10.36
CA ASP A 5 -3.39 19.04 11.75
C ASP A 5 -2.73 17.69 12.10
N GLU A 6 -3.26 16.59 11.56
CA GLU A 6 -2.64 15.26 11.67
C GLU A 6 -1.25 15.20 11.00
N ILE A 7 -1.11 15.71 9.76
CA ILE A 7 0.18 15.74 9.05
C ILE A 7 1.23 16.52 9.83
N CYS A 8 0.84 17.63 10.46
CA CYS A 8 1.77 18.44 11.27
C CYS A 8 2.34 17.69 12.49
N ASN A 9 1.61 16.71 13.01
CA ASN A 9 1.93 16.02 14.26
C ASN A 9 2.36 14.55 14.10
N MET A 10 2.37 14.01 12.87
CA MET A 10 2.78 12.61 12.65
C MET A 10 4.30 12.49 12.42
N ASP A 11 4.87 11.38 12.86
CA ASP A 11 6.29 11.06 12.66
C ASP A 11 6.53 10.33 11.35
N VAL A 12 5.60 9.45 10.95
CA VAL A 12 5.73 8.59 9.77
C VAL A 12 4.41 8.50 9.02
N LEU A 13 4.48 8.64 7.71
CA LEU A 13 3.35 8.44 6.78
C LEU A 13 3.63 7.23 5.88
N TYR A 14 2.78 6.20 5.97
CA TYR A 14 2.84 5.04 5.09
C TYR A 14 1.88 5.19 3.91
N ILE A 15 2.39 5.01 2.70
CA ILE A 15 1.62 5.15 1.46
C ILE A 15 1.77 3.88 0.62
N THR A 16 0.66 3.20 0.36
CA THR A 16 0.63 2.01 -0.48
C THR A 16 0.03 2.31 -1.85
N PHE A 17 0.80 2.14 -2.91
CA PHE A 17 0.31 2.23 -4.28
C PHE A 17 -0.34 0.92 -4.72
N GLY A 18 -1.56 1.00 -5.25
CA GLY A 18 -2.31 -0.15 -5.75
C GLY A 18 -2.09 -0.42 -7.23
N THR A 19 -2.44 0.55 -8.06
CA THR A 19 -2.40 0.44 -9.51
C THR A 19 -2.15 1.81 -10.16
N ALA A 20 -1.51 1.80 -11.33
CA ALA A 20 -1.36 2.97 -12.19
C ALA A 20 -2.56 3.16 -13.14
N TRP A 21 -3.51 2.22 -13.14
CA TRP A 21 -4.75 2.34 -13.89
C TRP A 21 -5.74 3.24 -13.15
N GLY A 22 -6.37 4.14 -13.89
CA GLY A 22 -7.44 5.00 -13.39
C GLY A 22 -8.56 5.10 -14.40
N TYR A 23 -9.63 5.76 -14.00
CA TYR A 23 -10.78 6.06 -14.85
C TYR A 23 -10.85 7.56 -15.06
N ILE A 24 -10.99 7.99 -16.31
CA ILE A 24 -11.21 9.39 -16.66
C ILE A 24 -12.69 9.53 -16.97
N ASP A 25 -13.36 10.39 -16.23
CA ASP A 25 -14.71 10.82 -16.57
C ASP A 25 -14.66 11.54 -17.92
N LYS A 26 -15.42 11.06 -18.90
CA LYS A 26 -15.38 11.60 -20.28
C LYS A 26 -15.98 13.00 -20.40
N GLU A 27 -16.92 13.34 -19.55
CA GLU A 27 -17.56 14.63 -19.51
C GLU A 27 -16.70 15.65 -18.78
N GLN A 28 -16.34 15.35 -17.53
CA GLN A 28 -15.59 16.26 -16.67
C GLN A 28 -14.08 16.28 -16.95
N LYS A 29 -13.55 15.29 -17.70
CA LYS A 29 -12.11 15.12 -18.00
C LYS A 29 -11.22 15.01 -16.76
N ILE A 30 -11.77 14.51 -15.65
CA ILE A 30 -11.05 14.30 -14.39
C ILE A 30 -10.78 12.82 -14.13
N LEU A 31 -9.67 12.55 -13.45
CA LEU A 31 -9.35 11.21 -12.98
C LEU A 31 -10.19 10.88 -11.74
N VAL A 32 -10.87 9.74 -11.76
CA VAL A 32 -11.67 9.22 -10.65
C VAL A 32 -11.14 7.87 -10.20
N ALA A 33 -11.36 7.54 -8.93
CA ALA A 33 -10.85 6.30 -8.32
C ALA A 33 -11.54 5.04 -8.85
N ASN A 34 -12.84 5.15 -9.17
CA ASN A 34 -13.65 4.07 -9.75
C ASN A 34 -14.88 4.64 -10.44
N CYS A 35 -15.66 3.80 -11.11
CA CYS A 35 -16.88 4.22 -11.82
C CYS A 35 -18.09 4.44 -10.90
N HIS A 36 -18.00 4.29 -9.58
CA HIS A 36 -19.07 4.52 -8.59
C HIS A 36 -20.41 3.85 -8.96
N LYS A 37 -20.38 2.66 -9.59
CA LYS A 37 -21.55 1.94 -10.15
C LYS A 37 -22.26 2.67 -11.31
N MET A 38 -21.67 3.73 -11.84
CA MET A 38 -22.14 4.38 -13.06
C MET A 38 -21.82 3.51 -14.30
N PRO A 39 -22.52 3.69 -15.42
CA PRO A 39 -22.22 3.00 -16.68
C PRO A 39 -20.76 3.16 -17.10
N ASN A 40 -20.13 2.06 -17.51
CA ASN A 40 -18.70 2.06 -17.85
C ASN A 40 -18.37 2.89 -19.10
N ASP A 41 -19.34 3.11 -19.98
CA ASP A 41 -19.21 3.91 -21.19
C ASP A 41 -18.99 5.42 -20.91
N LEU A 42 -19.33 5.89 -19.70
CA LEU A 42 -19.06 7.25 -19.26
C LEU A 42 -17.58 7.48 -18.91
N PHE A 43 -16.79 6.41 -18.78
CA PHE A 43 -15.41 6.49 -18.37
C PHE A 43 -14.45 5.94 -19.42
N GLU A 44 -13.27 6.53 -19.49
CA GLU A 44 -12.13 5.98 -20.22
C GLU A 44 -11.15 5.37 -19.21
N LYS A 45 -10.88 4.07 -19.31
CA LYS A 45 -9.86 3.43 -18.50
C LYS A 45 -8.49 3.71 -19.10
N LYS A 46 -7.60 4.30 -18.33
CA LYS A 46 -6.27 4.71 -18.81
C LYS A 46 -5.19 4.39 -17.79
N ILE A 47 -4.04 3.95 -18.29
CA ILE A 47 -2.85 3.80 -17.46
C ILE A 47 -2.06 5.12 -17.45
N SER A 48 -1.80 5.65 -16.26
CA SER A 48 -0.99 6.86 -16.09
C SER A 48 0.47 6.61 -16.49
N SER A 49 1.12 7.59 -17.10
CA SER A 49 2.55 7.52 -17.38
C SER A 49 3.37 7.71 -16.08
N ILE A 50 4.63 7.31 -16.11
CA ILE A 50 5.58 7.55 -15.02
C ILE A 50 5.65 9.05 -14.70
N ASP A 51 5.79 9.91 -15.71
CA ASP A 51 5.89 11.35 -15.55
C ASP A 51 4.63 11.98 -14.94
N GLN A 52 3.44 11.50 -15.35
CA GLN A 52 2.17 11.96 -14.76
C GLN A 52 2.09 11.63 -13.27
N ILE A 53 2.38 10.39 -12.90
CA ILE A 53 2.36 9.96 -11.50
C ILE A 53 3.42 10.71 -10.71
N TYR A 54 4.64 10.80 -11.24
CA TYR A 54 5.75 11.52 -10.61
C TYR A 54 5.40 12.98 -10.34
N THR A 55 4.91 13.70 -11.34
CA THR A 55 4.59 15.15 -11.23
C THR A 55 3.55 15.42 -10.15
N ILE A 56 2.47 14.62 -10.13
CA ILE A 56 1.39 14.75 -9.14
C ILE A 56 1.93 14.48 -7.73
N TRP A 57 2.65 13.38 -7.56
CA TRP A 57 3.16 12.98 -6.25
C TRP A 57 4.29 13.88 -5.77
N LYS A 58 5.17 14.35 -6.64
CA LYS A 58 6.21 15.34 -6.30
C LYS A 58 5.60 16.62 -5.74
N SER A 59 4.55 17.13 -6.39
CA SER A 59 3.81 18.29 -5.90
C SER A 59 3.17 18.03 -4.53
N LEU A 60 2.56 16.86 -4.33
CA LEU A 60 1.94 16.48 -3.06
C LEU A 60 2.98 16.32 -1.95
N ILE A 61 4.09 15.63 -2.20
CA ILE A 61 5.20 15.45 -1.25
C ILE A 61 5.74 16.81 -0.82
N ASN A 62 5.96 17.73 -1.75
CA ASN A 62 6.44 19.07 -1.43
C ASN A 62 5.46 19.82 -0.51
N LYS A 63 4.15 19.71 -0.74
CA LYS A 63 3.13 20.30 0.15
C LYS A 63 3.13 19.65 1.54
N ILE A 64 3.27 18.35 1.62
CA ILE A 64 3.34 17.60 2.88
C ILE A 64 4.60 18.02 3.65
N LYS A 65 5.75 18.05 2.99
CA LYS A 65 7.04 18.46 3.59
C LYS A 65 7.06 19.94 4.01
N ALA A 66 6.33 20.80 3.33
CA ALA A 66 6.16 22.19 3.75
C ALA A 66 5.36 22.32 5.06
N LEU A 67 4.46 21.37 5.35
CA LEU A 67 3.72 21.32 6.63
C LEU A 67 4.53 20.64 7.75
N ASN A 68 5.28 19.60 7.42
CA ASN A 68 6.09 18.84 8.36
C ASN A 68 7.40 18.39 7.70
N PRO A 69 8.48 19.19 7.79
CA PRO A 69 9.79 18.89 7.18
C PRO A 69 10.46 17.63 7.74
N SER A 70 10.17 17.26 8.97
CA SER A 70 10.74 16.08 9.64
C SER A 70 10.02 14.78 9.35
N LEU A 71 8.81 14.84 8.76
CA LEU A 71 7.99 13.69 8.47
C LEU A 71 8.74 12.66 7.59
N LYS A 72 8.78 11.43 8.05
CA LYS A 72 9.27 10.30 7.25
C LYS A 72 8.12 9.75 6.40
N ILE A 73 8.39 9.49 5.13
CA ILE A 73 7.41 8.88 4.21
C ILE A 73 7.94 7.52 3.80
N VAL A 74 7.13 6.48 3.96
CA VAL A 74 7.44 5.13 3.53
C VAL A 74 6.46 4.72 2.43
N PHE A 75 6.97 4.57 1.23
CA PHE A 75 6.21 4.04 0.12
C PHE A 75 6.28 2.52 0.07
N THR A 76 5.21 1.92 -0.40
CA THR A 76 5.19 0.50 -0.78
C THR A 76 4.25 0.30 -1.98
N VAL A 77 4.48 -0.75 -2.75
CA VAL A 77 3.59 -1.15 -3.83
C VAL A 77 2.84 -2.41 -3.42
N SER A 78 1.51 -2.38 -3.50
CA SER A 78 0.67 -3.52 -3.14
C SER A 78 0.99 -4.75 -3.98
N PRO A 79 1.23 -5.92 -3.37
CA PRO A 79 1.45 -7.17 -4.09
C PRO A 79 0.16 -7.78 -4.67
N VAL A 80 -1.01 -7.29 -4.26
CA VAL A 80 -2.29 -7.79 -4.76
C VAL A 80 -2.40 -7.54 -6.27
N ARG A 81 -2.68 -8.60 -7.03
CA ARG A 81 -2.79 -8.54 -8.48
C ARG A 81 -4.15 -7.98 -8.91
N HIS A 82 -4.15 -7.05 -9.84
CA HIS A 82 -5.37 -6.58 -10.51
C HIS A 82 -5.72 -7.53 -11.67
N SER A 83 -6.21 -8.73 -11.34
CA SER A 83 -6.45 -9.83 -12.29
C SER A 83 -7.45 -9.48 -13.41
N LYS A 84 -8.39 -8.56 -13.15
CA LYS A 84 -9.31 -8.05 -14.16
C LYS A 84 -8.63 -7.34 -15.35
N ASP A 85 -7.43 -6.84 -15.15
CA ASP A 85 -6.66 -6.12 -16.16
C ASP A 85 -5.79 -7.08 -17.00
N GLY A 86 -5.69 -8.33 -16.56
CA GLY A 86 -4.76 -9.31 -17.14
C GLY A 86 -3.33 -9.15 -16.55
N VAL A 87 -2.54 -10.22 -16.67
CA VAL A 87 -1.21 -10.28 -16.04
C VAL A 87 -0.21 -9.29 -16.63
N VAL A 88 -0.28 -9.05 -17.93
CA VAL A 88 0.60 -8.10 -18.63
C VAL A 88 0.34 -6.67 -18.14
N GLU A 89 -0.92 -6.28 -18.16
CA GLU A 89 -1.32 -4.91 -17.77
C GLU A 89 -1.13 -4.66 -16.28
N ASN A 90 -1.34 -5.68 -15.43
CA ASN A 90 -0.97 -5.60 -14.02
C ASN A 90 0.53 -5.34 -13.85
N ASN A 91 1.40 -6.10 -14.54
CA ASN A 91 2.84 -5.93 -14.41
C ASN A 91 3.32 -4.58 -14.96
N ARG A 92 2.77 -4.11 -16.08
CA ARG A 92 3.03 -2.76 -16.61
C ARG A 92 2.66 -1.67 -15.61
N SER A 93 1.53 -1.84 -14.93
CA SER A 93 1.09 -0.93 -13.87
C SER A 93 2.05 -0.92 -12.68
N LYS A 94 2.40 -2.11 -12.16
CA LYS A 94 3.33 -2.24 -11.02
C LYS A 94 4.72 -1.68 -11.32
N ALA A 95 5.27 -1.97 -12.50
CA ALA A 95 6.57 -1.45 -12.93
C ALA A 95 6.61 0.09 -12.92
N ARG A 96 5.55 0.76 -13.39
CA ARG A 96 5.47 2.23 -13.34
C ARG A 96 5.46 2.76 -11.92
N LEU A 97 4.72 2.12 -11.02
CA LEU A 97 4.63 2.53 -9.62
C LEU A 97 5.97 2.34 -8.89
N ILE A 98 6.65 1.21 -9.14
CA ILE A 98 7.98 0.93 -8.57
C ILE A 98 8.98 2.00 -9.03
N GLU A 99 9.03 2.30 -10.33
CA GLU A 99 9.93 3.31 -10.87
C GLU A 99 9.66 4.69 -10.27
N VAL A 100 8.39 5.08 -10.14
CA VAL A 100 8.02 6.36 -9.53
C VAL A 100 8.42 6.44 -8.07
N VAL A 101 8.18 5.40 -7.26
CA VAL A 101 8.52 5.46 -5.82
C VAL A 101 10.03 5.56 -5.62
N HIS A 102 10.83 4.88 -6.44
CA HIS A 102 12.29 4.98 -6.40
C HIS A 102 12.80 6.37 -6.80
N SER A 103 12.06 7.10 -7.63
CA SER A 103 12.40 8.49 -8.00
C SER A 103 12.24 9.49 -6.85
N PHE A 104 11.59 9.10 -5.74
CA PHE A 104 11.39 9.97 -4.56
C PHE A 104 12.32 9.66 -3.40
N THR A 105 13.08 8.56 -3.43
CA THR A 105 13.93 8.15 -2.30
C THR A 105 14.96 9.23 -1.97
N ASP A 106 14.95 9.66 -0.71
CA ASP A 106 15.90 10.59 -0.09
C ASP A 106 16.05 10.27 1.39
N ASN A 107 16.72 11.16 2.18
CA ASN A 107 16.98 10.95 3.60
C ASN A 107 15.72 10.73 4.48
N ASN A 108 14.53 11.13 4.00
CA ASN A 108 13.27 11.01 4.74
C ASN A 108 12.16 10.33 3.92
N ILE A 109 12.49 9.77 2.77
CA ILE A 109 11.56 9.03 1.91
C ILE A 109 12.16 7.66 1.62
N PHE A 110 11.43 6.61 1.99
CA PHE A 110 11.88 5.24 1.96
C PHE A 110 10.93 4.39 1.12
N TYR A 111 11.43 3.27 0.62
CA TYR A 111 10.64 2.24 -0.01
C TYR A 111 10.68 0.94 0.81
N PHE A 112 9.51 0.35 1.07
CA PHE A 112 9.40 -1.00 1.61
C PHE A 112 8.93 -1.95 0.50
N PRO A 113 9.71 -2.99 0.16
CA PRO A 113 9.49 -3.82 -1.04
C PRO A 113 8.43 -4.92 -0.81
N SER A 114 7.20 -4.52 -0.41
CA SER A 114 6.13 -5.50 -0.15
C SER A 114 5.70 -6.26 -1.40
N TYR A 115 5.81 -5.64 -2.58
CA TYR A 115 5.51 -6.27 -3.86
C TYR A 115 6.52 -7.38 -4.15
N GLU A 116 7.80 -7.07 -4.09
CA GLU A 116 8.90 -7.99 -4.38
C GLU A 116 8.94 -9.13 -3.35
N LEU A 117 8.67 -8.84 -2.08
CA LEU A 117 8.60 -9.86 -1.05
C LEU A 117 7.56 -10.94 -1.34
N LEU A 118 6.37 -10.55 -1.83
CA LEU A 118 5.34 -11.54 -2.15
C LEU A 118 5.55 -12.19 -3.52
N ILE A 119 5.93 -11.42 -4.54
CA ILE A 119 5.98 -11.91 -5.93
C ILE A 119 7.25 -12.74 -6.17
N ASP A 120 8.38 -12.36 -5.58
CA ASP A 120 9.67 -13.01 -5.81
C ASP A 120 10.11 -13.89 -4.65
N HIS A 121 10.12 -13.38 -3.43
CA HIS A 121 10.57 -14.12 -2.25
C HIS A 121 9.55 -15.19 -1.82
N LEU A 122 8.25 -14.86 -1.81
CA LEU A 122 7.15 -15.77 -1.47
C LEU A 122 6.36 -16.19 -2.73
N ARG A 123 7.05 -16.48 -3.84
CA ARG A 123 6.44 -16.72 -5.15
C ARG A 123 5.61 -18.01 -5.28
N ASP A 124 5.70 -18.90 -4.30
CA ASP A 124 4.92 -20.14 -4.28
C ASP A 124 3.44 -19.85 -3.96
N TYR A 125 2.52 -20.49 -4.67
CA TYR A 125 1.08 -20.32 -4.47
C TYR A 125 0.59 -20.75 -3.08
N ARG A 126 1.34 -21.51 -2.30
CA ARG A 126 1.03 -21.80 -0.89
C ARG A 126 0.90 -20.54 -0.01
N PHE A 127 1.52 -19.43 -0.42
CA PHE A 127 1.46 -18.15 0.27
C PHE A 127 0.27 -17.28 -0.13
N TYR A 128 -0.61 -17.80 -1.00
CA TYR A 128 -1.80 -17.10 -1.47
C TYR A 128 -3.06 -17.74 -0.92
N LYS A 129 -4.15 -16.96 -0.84
CA LYS A 129 -5.49 -17.47 -0.60
C LYS A 129 -5.95 -18.33 -1.80
N ILE A 130 -7.11 -18.99 -1.66
CA ILE A 130 -7.72 -19.82 -2.72
C ILE A 130 -7.90 -19.05 -4.02
N ASP A 131 -8.12 -17.72 -3.96
CA ASP A 131 -8.27 -16.85 -5.12
C ASP A 131 -6.95 -16.63 -5.91
N ARG A 132 -5.80 -17.04 -5.36
CA ARG A 132 -4.45 -16.91 -5.94
C ARG A 132 -4.05 -15.44 -6.24
N VAL A 133 -4.72 -14.50 -5.61
CA VAL A 133 -4.53 -13.05 -5.79
C VAL A 133 -4.09 -12.40 -4.48
N HIS A 134 -4.79 -12.72 -3.40
CA HIS A 134 -4.49 -12.15 -2.09
C HIS A 134 -3.52 -13.03 -1.31
N PRO A 135 -2.57 -12.44 -0.57
CA PRO A 135 -1.72 -13.19 0.34
C PRO A 135 -2.56 -13.87 1.43
N ASN A 136 -2.14 -15.05 1.85
CA ASN A 136 -2.72 -15.72 3.00
C ASN A 136 -2.10 -15.19 4.32
N GLN A 137 -2.54 -15.73 5.45
CA GLN A 137 -2.10 -15.27 6.76
C GLN A 137 -0.60 -15.47 6.99
N GLU A 138 -0.03 -16.58 6.53
CA GLU A 138 1.40 -16.88 6.65
C GLU A 138 2.25 -15.85 5.89
N ALA A 139 1.87 -15.53 4.66
CA ALA A 139 2.56 -14.51 3.86
C ALA A 139 2.48 -13.12 4.52
N ILE A 140 1.32 -12.76 5.07
CA ILE A 140 1.13 -11.49 5.79
C ILE A 140 2.07 -11.42 7.00
N GLU A 141 2.18 -12.51 7.77
CA GLU A 141 3.06 -12.55 8.96
C GLU A 141 4.53 -12.43 8.58
N ILE A 142 4.99 -13.11 7.52
CA ILE A 142 6.36 -12.99 7.03
C ILE A 142 6.69 -11.57 6.56
N VAL A 143 5.80 -10.95 5.77
CA VAL A 143 5.98 -9.57 5.30
C VAL A 143 5.95 -8.59 6.47
N TRP A 144 5.07 -8.80 7.45
CA TRP A 144 4.99 -7.99 8.66
C TRP A 144 6.24 -8.09 9.52
N GLU A 145 6.80 -9.29 9.69
CA GLU A 145 8.05 -9.48 10.42
C GLU A 145 9.21 -8.71 9.76
N LYS A 146 9.33 -8.80 8.43
CA LYS A 146 10.34 -8.03 7.69
C LYS A 146 10.13 -6.52 7.83
N PHE A 147 8.88 -6.07 7.79
CA PHE A 147 8.54 -4.67 8.00
C PHE A 147 8.95 -4.20 9.43
N MET A 148 8.59 -4.95 10.45
CA MET A 148 8.97 -4.63 11.83
C MET A 148 10.51 -4.59 11.99
N ASN A 149 11.23 -5.50 11.33
CA ASN A 149 12.69 -5.55 11.42
C ASN A 149 13.38 -4.32 10.84
N VAL A 150 12.77 -3.67 9.86
CA VAL A 150 13.32 -2.46 9.21
C VAL A 150 12.90 -1.18 9.93
N PHE A 151 11.64 -1.08 10.37
CA PHE A 151 11.05 0.20 10.80
C PHE A 151 10.75 0.31 12.29
N MET A 152 10.84 -0.77 13.06
CA MET A 152 10.47 -0.78 14.47
C MET A 152 11.68 -0.93 15.39
N SER A 153 11.68 -0.20 16.51
CA SER A 153 12.67 -0.41 17.56
C SER A 153 12.47 -1.76 18.26
N SER A 154 13.47 -2.21 19.04
CA SER A 154 13.37 -3.43 19.84
C SER A 154 12.19 -3.38 20.79
N GLU A 155 12.02 -2.26 21.50
CA GLU A 155 10.93 -2.06 22.47
C GLU A 155 9.55 -2.16 21.79
N THR A 156 9.41 -1.58 20.59
CA THR A 156 8.15 -1.66 19.82
C THR A 156 7.86 -3.08 19.36
N LYS A 157 8.91 -3.84 18.98
CA LYS A 157 8.75 -5.27 18.60
C LYS A 157 8.29 -6.10 19.80
N ASP A 158 8.89 -5.91 20.96
CA ASP A 158 8.54 -6.63 22.19
C ASP A 158 7.07 -6.34 22.57
N LEU A 159 6.68 -5.06 22.56
CA LEU A 159 5.29 -4.65 22.78
C LEU A 159 4.31 -5.28 21.77
N ALA A 160 4.68 -5.33 20.50
CA ALA A 160 3.84 -5.96 19.45
C ALA A 160 3.64 -7.46 19.71
N ILE A 161 4.67 -8.16 20.19
CA ILE A 161 4.59 -9.58 20.58
C ILE A 161 3.65 -9.77 21.77
N GLU A 162 3.76 -8.92 22.80
CA GLU A 162 2.85 -8.97 23.95
C GLU A 162 1.40 -8.72 23.57
N ILE A 163 1.14 -7.71 22.76
CA ILE A 163 -0.19 -7.43 22.23
C ILE A 163 -0.76 -8.62 21.43
N LYS A 164 0.09 -9.28 20.62
CA LYS A 164 -0.33 -10.48 19.87
C LYS A 164 -0.75 -11.60 20.83
N LYS A 165 0.01 -11.84 21.90
CA LYS A 165 -0.33 -12.85 22.94
C LYS A 165 -1.67 -12.54 23.62
N ILE A 166 -1.89 -11.29 24.02
CA ILE A 166 -3.14 -10.85 24.68
C ILE A 166 -4.33 -11.05 23.74
N LYS A 167 -4.23 -10.63 22.48
CA LYS A 167 -5.30 -10.81 21.48
C LYS A 167 -5.62 -12.29 21.25
N THR A 168 -4.61 -13.14 21.17
CA THR A 168 -4.81 -14.60 21.02
C THR A 168 -5.55 -15.19 22.23
N SER A 169 -5.16 -14.81 23.45
CA SER A 169 -5.80 -15.26 24.68
C SER A 169 -7.25 -14.78 24.79
N LEU A 170 -7.56 -13.55 24.37
CA LEU A 170 -8.92 -13.02 24.36
C LEU A 170 -9.82 -13.80 23.37
N ASN A 171 -9.31 -14.12 22.19
CA ASN A 171 -10.04 -14.90 21.19
C ASN A 171 -10.32 -16.34 21.67
N HIS A 172 -9.41 -16.98 22.40
CA HIS A 172 -9.63 -18.30 22.99
C HIS A 172 -10.71 -18.29 24.08
N LYS A 173 -10.82 -17.23 24.89
CA LYS A 173 -11.85 -17.12 25.94
C LYS A 173 -13.27 -16.90 25.41
N ALA A 174 -13.42 -16.33 24.22
CA ALA A 174 -14.73 -16.12 23.59
C ALA A 174 -15.42 -17.43 23.18
N PHE A 175 -14.69 -18.51 22.95
CA PHE A 175 -15.24 -19.82 22.58
C PHE A 175 -15.89 -20.60 23.74
N HIS A 176 -15.68 -20.19 24.98
CA HIS A 176 -16.18 -20.92 26.17
C HIS A 176 -17.35 -20.21 26.92
N ARG A 177 -17.97 -19.19 26.32
CA ARG A 177 -19.06 -18.45 26.97
C ARG A 177 -20.49 -18.88 26.60
N ASP A 178 -20.66 -19.79 25.65
CA ASP A 178 -21.96 -20.32 25.23
C ASP A 178 -22.08 -21.84 25.47
N SER A 179 -21.99 -22.24 26.75
CA SER A 179 -22.41 -23.57 27.21
C SER A 179 -23.09 -23.45 28.56
#